data_f3686c200fc7ea4c4db3f583d5a5ee50
#
_entry.id   f3686c200fc7ea4c4db3f583d5a5ee50
#
_cell.length_a   1.000
_cell.length_b   1.000
_cell.length_c   1.000
_cell.angle_alpha   90.00
_cell.angle_beta   90.00
_cell.angle_gamma   90.00
#
_symmetry.space_group_name_H-M   'P 1'
#
loop_
_entity.id
_entity.type
_entity.pdbx_description
1 polymer ?
#
loop_
_entity_poly.entity_id
_entity_poly.type
_entity_poly.pdbx_seq_one_letter_code
_entity_poly.pdbx_strand_id
1 'polypeptide(L)'
;DALFDNNRCKRPVLGSSNRPLKSLTDMIKGKQGRFRENLLGKRVDYSARSVIVVGPELELHQCGLPKKIALELFQPFVIRRLKELGHADTIKSAKRMLERKDDDVWDILDEVITNHPVLLNRAPTLHRMGIQAFEPTLVEGNAIRIHPLVCKGFNADFDGDQMAVHLPLSIEAQVEATTLMLSTNNIFSPANGAPIISASQDIVMGCYYLTMPKDDRLGEDMKFASTAEVFIALELGRVTRHTRIKLRLSAEKEIKGHQPEDYRPGGLLDTTVGRVLFNDILDPRMAYYNLTMKGKDLADVISDSYLHESLGRSDTISLLDRMKALGFQEATHSGLSFATSDLRTPDNKDDVIIQAEKEVEKQQKLYERGIITYQERYNAVLDQWTHARERITKDMMREFEHDDRPHEDGYVNPIYLMANSGARGGVEQIRQLAGMRGLMAKPSGEIIETPIKANFREGLSVLEYFSSTHGARKGLADTALKTADSGYLTRKLADICQNVVITEHDCGTTEGITK
;
A
#
# COMPACT_ATOMS: atom_id res chain seq x y z
N ASP A 1 -45.35 12.42 -26.27
CA ASP A 1 -44.57 11.22 -25.83
C ASP A 1 -43.07 11.56 -25.73
N ALA A 2 -42.45 12.14 -26.79
CA ALA A 2 -41.04 12.48 -26.79
C ALA A 2 -40.63 13.49 -25.69
N LEU A 3 -41.51 14.39 -25.27
CA LEU A 3 -41.28 15.33 -24.19
C LEU A 3 -41.16 14.60 -22.83
N PHE A 4 -41.95 13.54 -22.62
CA PHE A 4 -41.93 12.76 -21.39
C PHE A 4 -40.75 11.78 -21.37
N ASP A 5 -40.61 10.96 -22.42
CA ASP A 5 -39.49 9.99 -22.52
C ASP A 5 -39.09 9.77 -24.00
N ASN A 6 -38.11 10.54 -24.43
CA ASN A 6 -37.63 10.50 -25.82
C ASN A 6 -36.97 9.17 -26.18
N ASN A 7 -36.32 8.51 -25.20
CA ASN A 7 -35.60 7.25 -25.43
C ASN A 7 -36.56 6.05 -25.65
N ARG A 8 -37.81 6.13 -25.21
CA ARG A 8 -38.83 5.10 -25.41
C ARG A 8 -39.63 5.28 -26.70
N CYS A 9 -39.47 6.40 -27.41
CA CYS A 9 -40.12 6.62 -28.67
C CYS A 9 -39.53 5.72 -29.76
N LYS A 10 -40.37 5.19 -30.66
CA LYS A 10 -39.91 4.38 -31.81
C LYS A 10 -38.89 5.12 -32.69
N ARG A 11 -39.02 6.45 -32.78
CA ARG A 11 -38.03 7.35 -33.42
C ARG A 11 -37.77 8.51 -32.48
N PRO A 12 -36.62 8.51 -31.78
CA PRO A 12 -36.26 9.62 -30.92
C PRO A 12 -36.13 10.93 -31.69
N VAL A 13 -36.64 12.02 -31.12
CA VAL A 13 -36.43 13.36 -31.68
C VAL A 13 -34.98 13.77 -31.47
N LEU A 14 -34.30 14.13 -32.56
CA LEU A 14 -32.91 14.49 -32.59
C LEU A 14 -32.74 16.00 -32.66
N GLY A 15 -31.67 16.49 -32.02
CA GLY A 15 -31.23 17.87 -32.14
C GLY A 15 -30.37 18.11 -33.40
N SER A 16 -29.89 19.33 -33.59
CA SER A 16 -29.01 19.73 -34.71
C SER A 16 -27.70 18.93 -34.76
N SER A 17 -27.24 18.41 -33.63
CA SER A 17 -26.02 17.57 -33.49
C SER A 17 -26.29 16.07 -33.65
N ASN A 18 -27.45 15.66 -34.16
CA ASN A 18 -27.88 14.27 -34.33
C ASN A 18 -27.93 13.46 -33.00
N ARG A 19 -28.02 14.15 -31.86
CA ARG A 19 -28.18 13.55 -30.53
C ARG A 19 -29.65 13.62 -30.10
N PRO A 20 -30.19 12.60 -29.39
CA PRO A 20 -31.53 12.67 -28.83
C PRO A 20 -31.68 13.88 -27.91
N LEU A 21 -32.79 14.61 -28.04
CA LEU A 21 -33.13 15.70 -27.13
C LEU A 21 -33.45 15.14 -25.74
N LYS A 22 -33.02 15.85 -24.68
CA LYS A 22 -33.32 15.50 -23.29
C LYS A 22 -34.83 15.63 -23.03
N SER A 23 -35.42 14.56 -22.51
CA SER A 23 -36.81 14.50 -22.06
C SER A 23 -36.90 14.75 -20.54
N LEU A 24 -38.13 14.88 -20.02
CA LEU A 24 -38.39 15.02 -18.59
C LEU A 24 -37.88 13.81 -17.80
N THR A 25 -38.01 12.60 -18.34
CA THR A 25 -37.46 11.38 -17.75
C THR A 25 -35.95 11.45 -17.59
N ASP A 26 -35.23 11.96 -18.58
CA ASP A 26 -33.78 12.11 -18.54
C ASP A 26 -33.32 13.14 -17.49
N MET A 27 -34.16 14.12 -17.18
CA MET A 27 -33.89 15.10 -16.10
C MET A 27 -34.02 14.50 -14.71
N ILE A 28 -34.78 13.43 -14.55
CA ILE A 28 -35.02 12.78 -13.26
C ILE A 28 -34.13 11.55 -13.08
N LYS A 29 -34.02 10.74 -14.13
CA LYS A 29 -33.38 9.43 -14.15
C LYS A 29 -31.87 9.52 -14.50
N GLY A 30 -31.12 8.52 -14.06
CA GLY A 30 -29.73 8.36 -14.45
C GLY A 30 -28.72 9.15 -13.58
N LYS A 31 -27.43 9.12 -13.96
CA LYS A 31 -26.33 9.73 -13.21
C LYS A 31 -26.40 11.25 -13.15
N GLN A 32 -26.92 11.88 -14.20
CA GLN A 32 -27.10 13.33 -14.33
C GLN A 32 -28.52 13.78 -14.00
N GLY A 33 -29.38 12.86 -13.53
CA GLY A 33 -30.75 13.17 -13.13
C GLY A 33 -30.80 13.84 -11.74
N ARG A 34 -31.96 14.47 -11.48
CA ARG A 34 -32.20 15.26 -10.27
C ARG A 34 -31.95 14.47 -8.98
N PHE A 35 -32.35 13.21 -8.93
CA PHE A 35 -32.14 12.37 -7.74
C PHE A 35 -30.68 12.16 -7.41
N ARG A 36 -29.86 11.81 -8.39
CA ARG A 36 -28.45 11.48 -8.14
C ARG A 36 -27.53 12.69 -8.06
N GLU A 37 -27.80 13.74 -8.83
CA GLU A 37 -26.91 14.89 -8.93
C GLU A 37 -27.21 15.97 -7.89
N ASN A 38 -28.46 16.10 -7.44
CA ASN A 38 -28.89 17.22 -6.60
C ASN A 38 -29.55 16.83 -5.27
N LEU A 39 -30.07 15.60 -5.12
CA LEU A 39 -30.78 15.16 -3.91
C LEU A 39 -29.96 14.21 -3.06
N LEU A 40 -29.43 13.11 -3.62
CA LEU A 40 -28.57 12.16 -2.90
C LEU A 40 -27.16 12.68 -2.65
N GLY A 41 -26.71 13.65 -3.43
CA GLY A 41 -25.45 14.35 -3.27
C GLY A 41 -25.52 15.71 -3.92
N LYS A 42 -24.84 16.69 -3.36
CA LYS A 42 -24.80 18.08 -3.84
C LYS A 42 -23.36 18.54 -3.97
N ARG A 43 -23.11 19.54 -4.81
CA ARG A 43 -21.87 20.30 -4.78
C ARG A 43 -21.87 21.14 -3.51
N VAL A 44 -20.76 21.10 -2.79
CA VAL A 44 -20.63 21.79 -1.51
C VAL A 44 -19.56 22.89 -1.61
N ASP A 45 -19.79 23.99 -0.88
CA ASP A 45 -18.79 25.04 -0.67
C ASP A 45 -17.75 24.57 0.36
N TYR A 46 -16.72 25.36 0.56
CA TYR A 46 -15.61 25.05 1.47
C TYR A 46 -14.95 23.70 1.15
N SER A 47 -14.76 23.46 -0.13
CA SER A 47 -14.07 22.30 -0.67
C SER A 47 -13.08 22.70 -1.76
N ALA A 48 -12.00 21.97 -1.84
CA ALA A 48 -10.95 22.20 -2.84
C ALA A 48 -10.46 20.85 -3.38
N ARG A 49 -9.68 20.89 -4.45
CA ARG A 49 -9.03 19.72 -5.02
C ARG A 49 -7.63 20.07 -5.47
N SER A 50 -6.67 19.22 -5.15
CA SER A 50 -5.29 19.38 -5.61
C SER A 50 -4.59 18.02 -5.76
N VAL A 51 -3.43 18.06 -6.42
CA VAL A 51 -2.53 16.91 -6.53
C VAL A 51 -1.95 16.58 -5.17
N ILE A 52 -1.69 15.31 -4.91
CA ILE A 52 -1.05 14.83 -3.70
C ILE A 52 0.43 14.53 -3.91
N VAL A 53 1.21 14.75 -2.87
CA VAL A 53 2.61 14.34 -2.78
C VAL A 53 2.89 13.73 -1.41
N VAL A 54 3.98 12.98 -1.30
CA VAL A 54 4.37 12.40 -0.03
C VAL A 54 4.88 13.48 0.93
N GLY A 55 4.51 13.36 2.21
CA GLY A 55 5.02 14.17 3.31
C GLY A 55 5.65 13.27 4.37
N PRO A 56 6.92 12.86 4.22
CA PRO A 56 7.57 11.95 5.17
C PRO A 56 7.79 12.60 6.54
N GLU A 57 7.84 13.92 6.61
CA GLU A 57 7.98 14.73 7.81
C GLU A 57 6.72 14.79 8.68
N LEU A 58 5.55 14.52 8.09
CA LEU A 58 4.28 14.59 8.78
C LEU A 58 4.11 13.46 9.82
N GLU A 59 3.40 13.75 10.89
CA GLU A 59 2.90 12.75 11.82
C GLU A 59 1.61 12.11 11.28
N LEU A 60 1.21 10.95 11.82
CA LEU A 60 0.11 10.17 11.28
C LEU A 60 -1.23 10.94 11.23
N HIS A 61 -1.47 11.83 12.17
CA HIS A 61 -2.69 12.62 12.24
C HIS A 61 -2.64 13.89 11.37
N GLN A 62 -1.50 14.24 10.80
CA GLN A 62 -1.28 15.49 10.08
C GLN A 62 -1.41 15.34 8.56
N CYS A 63 -1.81 16.43 7.92
CA CYS A 63 -1.70 16.60 6.46
C CYS A 63 -1.13 17.97 6.12
N GLY A 64 -0.33 18.06 5.07
CA GLY A 64 0.17 19.35 4.59
C GLY A 64 -0.82 19.99 3.61
N LEU A 65 -1.42 21.11 4.02
CA LEU A 65 -2.36 21.85 3.20
C LEU A 65 -1.69 23.09 2.59
N PRO A 66 -1.75 23.30 1.26
CA PRO A 66 -1.21 24.50 0.63
C PRO A 66 -1.82 25.78 1.23
N LYS A 67 -0.97 26.74 1.61
CA LYS A 67 -1.39 28.01 2.22
C LYS A 67 -2.50 28.73 1.43
N LYS A 68 -2.43 28.70 0.10
CA LYS A 68 -3.44 29.33 -0.76
C LYS A 68 -4.81 28.65 -0.64
N ILE A 69 -4.83 27.33 -0.58
CA ILE A 69 -6.07 26.56 -0.41
C ILE A 69 -6.62 26.77 1.01
N ALA A 70 -5.76 26.75 2.02
CA ALA A 70 -6.14 26.96 3.39
C ALA A 70 -6.82 28.33 3.59
N LEU A 71 -6.26 29.40 3.01
CA LEU A 71 -6.82 30.75 3.11
C LEU A 71 -8.24 30.83 2.53
N GLU A 72 -8.51 30.17 1.42
CA GLU A 72 -9.85 30.14 0.81
C GLU A 72 -10.84 29.30 1.62
N LEU A 73 -10.41 28.14 2.11
CA LEU A 73 -11.27 27.24 2.88
C LEU A 73 -11.64 27.84 4.25
N PHE A 74 -10.67 28.37 4.98
CA PHE A 74 -10.84 28.91 6.32
C PHE A 74 -11.30 30.36 6.36
N GLN A 75 -11.62 30.98 5.21
CA GLN A 75 -12.01 32.37 5.09
C GLN A 75 -13.01 32.84 6.17
N PRO A 76 -14.14 32.17 6.45
CA PRO A 76 -15.11 32.66 7.44
C PRO A 76 -14.55 32.66 8.86
N PHE A 77 -13.70 31.67 9.19
CA PHE A 77 -13.09 31.57 10.51
C PHE A 77 -12.02 32.64 10.72
N VAL A 78 -11.20 32.91 9.71
CA VAL A 78 -10.19 33.98 9.72
C VAL A 78 -10.88 35.37 9.85
N ILE A 79 -11.96 35.61 9.09
CA ILE A 79 -12.74 36.85 9.18
C ILE A 79 -13.31 37.02 10.60
N ARG A 80 -13.85 35.96 11.18
CA ARG A 80 -14.35 36.00 12.56
C ARG A 80 -13.23 36.35 13.53
N ARG A 81 -12.07 35.70 13.43
CA ARG A 81 -10.93 35.91 14.33
C ARG A 81 -10.33 37.32 14.20
N LEU A 82 -10.19 37.84 12.95
CA LEU A 82 -9.78 39.23 12.70
C LEU A 82 -10.66 40.25 13.38
N LYS A 83 -11.97 40.02 13.45
CA LYS A 83 -12.91 40.88 14.15
C LYS A 83 -12.80 40.74 15.66
N GLU A 84 -12.64 39.54 16.19
CA GLU A 84 -12.49 39.29 17.64
C GLU A 84 -11.21 39.95 18.19
N LEU A 85 -10.11 39.92 17.42
CA LEU A 85 -8.84 40.55 17.78
C LEU A 85 -8.79 42.08 17.54
N GLY A 86 -9.81 42.64 16.88
CA GLY A 86 -9.88 44.07 16.60
C GLY A 86 -9.03 44.58 15.45
N HIS A 87 -8.44 43.67 14.62
CA HIS A 87 -7.71 44.04 13.41
C HIS A 87 -8.63 44.60 12.30
N ALA A 88 -9.91 44.23 12.33
CA ALA A 88 -10.92 44.71 11.39
C ALA A 88 -12.27 44.99 12.07
N ASP A 89 -12.77 46.22 11.92
CA ASP A 89 -14.08 46.61 12.48
C ASP A 89 -15.25 46.00 11.70
N THR A 90 -15.10 45.82 10.41
CA THR A 90 -16.17 45.35 9.51
C THR A 90 -15.74 44.13 8.69
N ILE A 91 -16.72 43.30 8.29
CA ILE A 91 -16.50 42.17 7.39
C ILE A 91 -15.84 42.61 6.06
N LYS A 92 -16.22 43.84 5.59
CA LYS A 92 -15.68 44.39 4.34
C LYS A 92 -14.19 44.73 4.49
N SER A 93 -13.77 45.25 5.64
CA SER A 93 -12.38 45.53 5.98
C SER A 93 -11.58 44.22 6.06
N ALA A 94 -12.08 43.23 6.79
CA ALA A 94 -11.47 41.92 6.92
C ALA A 94 -11.27 41.24 5.55
N LYS A 95 -12.28 41.28 4.67
CA LYS A 95 -12.14 40.75 3.31
C LYS A 95 -11.05 41.42 2.48
N ARG A 96 -10.89 42.74 2.62
CA ARG A 96 -9.80 43.48 1.94
C ARG A 96 -8.42 43.10 2.47
N MET A 97 -8.28 42.84 3.79
CA MET A 97 -7.03 42.32 4.36
C MET A 97 -6.69 40.94 3.82
N LEU A 98 -7.69 40.06 3.73
CA LEU A 98 -7.53 38.73 3.10
C LEU A 98 -7.08 38.83 1.63
N GLU A 99 -7.69 39.72 0.84
CA GLU A 99 -7.33 39.94 -0.57
C GLU A 99 -5.90 40.48 -0.71
N ARG A 100 -5.44 41.31 0.21
CA ARG A 100 -4.07 41.88 0.25
C ARG A 100 -3.05 40.85 0.74
N LYS A 101 -3.50 39.80 1.49
CA LYS A 101 -2.65 38.82 2.15
C LYS A 101 -1.65 39.44 3.11
N ASP A 102 -2.15 40.33 3.95
CA ASP A 102 -1.34 41.00 4.98
C ASP A 102 -0.72 39.95 5.91
N ASP A 103 0.42 40.27 6.56
CA ASP A 103 1.16 39.30 7.39
C ASP A 103 0.31 38.81 8.57
N ASP A 104 -0.47 39.68 9.20
CA ASP A 104 -1.40 39.35 10.29
C ASP A 104 -2.40 38.23 9.89
N VAL A 105 -2.76 38.15 8.61
CA VAL A 105 -3.70 37.13 8.11
C VAL A 105 -3.08 35.73 8.18
N TRP A 106 -1.77 35.61 7.94
CA TRP A 106 -1.08 34.33 8.00
C TRP A 106 -0.95 33.82 9.43
N ASP A 107 -0.64 34.71 10.38
CA ASP A 107 -0.53 34.35 11.78
C ASP A 107 -1.89 33.89 12.35
N ILE A 108 -2.96 34.63 11.99
CA ILE A 108 -4.33 34.26 12.37
C ILE A 108 -4.77 32.95 11.68
N LEU A 109 -4.38 32.73 10.43
CA LEU A 109 -4.69 31.48 9.74
C LEU A 109 -4.05 30.29 10.46
N ASP A 110 -2.80 30.41 10.88
CA ASP A 110 -2.09 29.34 11.61
C ASP A 110 -2.78 29.05 12.97
N GLU A 111 -3.21 30.10 13.68
CA GLU A 111 -3.99 29.95 14.92
C GLU A 111 -5.34 29.23 14.67
N VAL A 112 -6.06 29.61 13.62
CA VAL A 112 -7.40 29.09 13.31
C VAL A 112 -7.36 27.63 12.83
N ILE A 113 -6.30 27.23 12.15
CA ILE A 113 -6.11 25.87 11.65
C ILE A 113 -5.86 24.89 12.80
N THR A 114 -5.21 25.36 13.86
CA THR A 114 -4.90 24.51 15.02
C THR A 114 -6.17 23.91 15.61
N ASN A 115 -6.21 22.58 15.77
CA ASN A 115 -7.36 21.81 16.26
C ASN A 115 -8.63 21.85 15.37
N HIS A 116 -8.52 22.28 14.12
CA HIS A 116 -9.64 22.27 13.19
C HIS A 116 -9.38 21.23 12.08
N PRO A 117 -9.94 20.02 12.19
CA PRO A 117 -9.67 18.95 11.25
C PRO A 117 -10.22 19.25 9.86
N VAL A 118 -9.54 18.75 8.83
CA VAL A 118 -10.02 18.74 7.44
C VAL A 118 -10.23 17.30 6.99
N LEU A 119 -11.20 17.10 6.11
CA LEU A 119 -11.46 15.78 5.50
C LEU A 119 -10.75 15.69 4.15
N LEU A 120 -9.95 14.65 3.96
CA LEU A 120 -9.36 14.29 2.67
C LEU A 120 -10.13 13.12 2.06
N ASN A 121 -10.44 13.22 0.77
CA ASN A 121 -11.13 12.19 0.02
C ASN A 121 -10.40 11.90 -1.29
N ARG A 122 -10.18 10.61 -1.59
CA ARG A 122 -9.73 10.15 -2.91
C ARG A 122 -10.84 9.38 -3.61
N ALA A 123 -11.16 9.80 -4.83
CA ALA A 123 -12.08 9.04 -5.69
C ALA A 123 -11.31 7.93 -6.44
N PRO A 124 -11.90 6.73 -6.62
CA PRO A 124 -13.22 6.31 -6.15
C PRO A 124 -13.24 5.93 -4.67
N THR A 125 -14.27 6.36 -3.95
CA THR A 125 -14.47 6.00 -2.54
C THR A 125 -15.17 4.64 -2.46
N LEU A 126 -14.40 3.57 -2.28
CA LEU A 126 -14.92 2.19 -2.25
C LEU A 126 -15.22 1.71 -0.82
N HIS A 127 -14.58 2.28 0.19
CA HIS A 127 -14.75 1.95 1.59
C HIS A 127 -14.55 3.19 2.46
N ARG A 128 -14.86 3.10 3.75
CA ARG A 128 -14.83 4.24 4.66
C ARG A 128 -13.45 4.90 4.79
N MET A 129 -12.35 4.16 4.57
CA MET A 129 -10.99 4.69 4.62
C MET A 129 -10.65 5.60 3.42
N GLY A 130 -11.49 5.66 2.41
CA GLY A 130 -11.36 6.62 1.31
C GLY A 130 -11.70 8.07 1.70
N ILE A 131 -12.22 8.28 2.92
CA ILE A 131 -12.43 9.59 3.53
C ILE A 131 -11.86 9.54 4.95
N GLN A 132 -10.85 10.34 5.24
CA GLN A 132 -10.24 10.43 6.56
C GLN A 132 -10.05 11.88 6.96
N ALA A 133 -10.10 12.16 8.27
CA ALA A 133 -9.82 13.45 8.84
C ALA A 133 -8.33 13.56 9.20
N PHE A 134 -7.80 14.76 9.06
CA PHE A 134 -6.42 15.11 9.41
C PHE A 134 -6.38 16.51 10.03
N GLU A 135 -5.40 16.75 10.86
CA GLU A 135 -5.05 18.09 11.30
C GLU A 135 -4.16 18.76 10.24
N PRO A 136 -4.58 19.88 9.66
CA PRO A 136 -3.81 20.52 8.60
C PRO A 136 -2.61 21.26 9.15
N THR A 137 -1.48 21.13 8.48
CA THR A 137 -0.29 21.97 8.63
C THR A 137 -0.07 22.77 7.36
N LEU A 138 0.34 24.04 7.48
CA LEU A 138 0.55 24.88 6.32
C LEU A 138 1.84 24.52 5.60
N VAL A 139 1.72 24.30 4.29
CA VAL A 139 2.88 24.00 3.44
C VAL A 139 2.95 24.94 2.26
N GLU A 140 4.18 25.21 1.81
CA GLU A 140 4.42 25.96 0.58
C GLU A 140 4.14 25.10 -0.65
N GLY A 141 3.81 25.76 -1.76
CA GLY A 141 3.48 25.10 -3.02
C GLY A 141 1.98 24.97 -3.27
N ASN A 142 1.60 24.05 -4.13
CA ASN A 142 0.20 23.85 -4.54
C ASN A 142 -0.29 22.40 -4.31
N ALA A 143 0.57 21.49 -3.90
CA ALA A 143 0.25 20.09 -3.68
C ALA A 143 -0.06 19.80 -2.21
N ILE A 144 -1.05 18.95 -1.97
CA ILE A 144 -1.39 18.45 -0.64
C ILE A 144 -0.35 17.38 -0.26
N ARG A 145 0.21 17.49 0.95
CA ARG A 145 1.11 16.45 1.48
C ARG A 145 0.32 15.49 2.35
N ILE A 146 0.53 14.20 2.15
CA ILE A 146 -0.09 13.15 2.95
C ILE A 146 0.97 12.23 3.56
N HIS A 147 0.64 11.69 4.71
CA HIS A 147 1.50 10.74 5.41
C HIS A 147 1.64 9.44 4.60
N PRO A 148 2.85 8.87 4.43
CA PRO A 148 3.04 7.69 3.58
C PRO A 148 2.26 6.45 4.03
N LEU A 149 2.04 6.25 5.32
CA LEU A 149 1.31 5.08 5.84
C LEU A 149 -0.19 5.09 5.52
N VAL A 150 -0.80 6.25 5.25
CA VAL A 150 -2.24 6.34 4.91
C VAL A 150 -2.52 6.04 3.44
N CYS A 151 -1.50 6.01 2.59
CA CYS A 151 -1.66 5.77 1.14
C CYS A 151 -2.37 4.45 0.84
N LYS A 152 -2.12 3.39 1.61
CA LYS A 152 -2.77 2.09 1.45
C LYS A 152 -4.28 2.17 1.74
N GLY A 153 -4.69 2.95 2.74
CA GLY A 153 -6.11 3.19 3.07
C GLY A 153 -6.86 3.94 1.97
N PHE A 154 -6.22 4.93 1.36
CA PHE A 154 -6.78 5.67 0.22
C PHE A 154 -6.61 4.94 -1.11
N ASN A 155 -5.83 3.87 -1.17
CA ASN A 155 -5.35 3.27 -2.42
C ASN A 155 -4.74 4.34 -3.34
N ALA A 156 -3.92 5.24 -2.76
CA ALA A 156 -3.32 6.38 -3.42
C ALA A 156 -1.86 6.12 -3.77
N ASP A 157 -1.45 6.64 -4.92
CA ASP A 157 -0.06 6.74 -5.34
C ASP A 157 0.26 8.18 -5.78
N PHE A 158 1.53 8.46 -6.04
CA PHE A 158 2.01 9.81 -6.34
C PHE A 158 2.34 10.00 -7.83
N ASP A 159 1.61 9.31 -8.69
CA ASP A 159 1.76 9.39 -10.16
C ASP A 159 0.96 10.53 -10.81
N GLY A 160 0.34 11.39 -10.01
CA GLY A 160 -0.53 12.48 -10.44
C GLY A 160 -1.93 12.40 -9.83
N ASP A 161 -2.14 11.52 -8.86
CA ASP A 161 -3.38 11.43 -8.11
C ASP A 161 -3.77 12.76 -7.47
N GLN A 162 -5.07 13.01 -7.40
CA GLN A 162 -5.66 14.17 -6.75
C GLN A 162 -6.57 13.75 -5.62
N MET A 163 -6.62 14.57 -4.57
CA MET A 163 -7.57 14.44 -3.48
C MET A 163 -8.44 15.69 -3.33
N ALA A 164 -9.68 15.48 -2.91
CA ALA A 164 -10.55 16.54 -2.49
C ALA A 164 -10.34 16.82 -1.00
N VAL A 165 -10.41 18.12 -0.63
CA VAL A 165 -10.36 18.60 0.75
C VAL A 165 -11.73 19.19 1.07
N HIS A 166 -12.27 18.85 2.23
CA HIS A 166 -13.53 19.40 2.74
C HIS A 166 -13.33 19.93 4.15
N LEU A 167 -13.92 21.07 4.45
CA LEU A 167 -13.83 21.69 5.75
C LEU A 167 -15.13 21.48 6.54
N PRO A 168 -15.12 20.78 7.69
CA PRO A 168 -16.23 20.75 8.62
C PRO A 168 -16.52 22.15 9.19
N LEU A 169 -17.74 22.64 9.02
CA LEU A 169 -18.10 24.00 9.42
C LEU A 169 -18.71 24.07 10.82
N SER A 170 -19.61 23.15 11.17
CA SER A 170 -20.25 23.13 12.48
C SER A 170 -19.37 22.44 13.53
N ILE A 171 -19.60 22.78 14.79
CA ILE A 171 -18.86 22.17 15.91
C ILE A 171 -19.16 20.67 15.98
N GLU A 172 -20.40 20.27 15.73
CA GLU A 172 -20.80 18.87 15.70
C GLU A 172 -20.03 18.09 14.63
N ALA A 173 -19.92 18.64 13.41
CA ALA A 173 -19.16 18.04 12.32
C ALA A 173 -17.65 17.94 12.64
N GLN A 174 -17.09 18.94 13.34
CA GLN A 174 -15.69 18.91 13.78
C GLN A 174 -15.46 17.82 14.83
N VAL A 175 -16.39 17.67 15.79
CA VAL A 175 -16.32 16.61 16.80
C VAL A 175 -16.42 15.23 16.15
N GLU A 176 -17.35 15.02 15.22
CA GLU A 176 -17.47 13.77 14.48
C GLU A 176 -16.21 13.48 13.65
N ALA A 177 -15.64 14.48 12.97
CA ALA A 177 -14.40 14.33 12.24
C ALA A 177 -13.25 13.89 13.15
N THR A 178 -13.12 14.50 14.33
CA THR A 178 -12.04 14.18 15.28
C THR A 178 -12.23 12.81 15.95
N THR A 179 -13.46 12.45 16.32
CA THR A 179 -13.72 11.23 17.09
C THR A 179 -13.84 9.98 16.23
N LEU A 180 -14.46 10.09 15.05
CA LEU A 180 -14.79 8.94 14.20
C LEU A 180 -13.89 8.82 12.98
N MET A 181 -13.46 9.94 12.38
CA MET A 181 -12.83 9.94 11.05
C MET A 181 -11.33 10.24 11.08
N LEU A 182 -10.76 10.62 12.21
CA LEU A 182 -9.32 10.90 12.30
C LEU A 182 -8.51 9.66 11.90
N SER A 183 -7.46 9.84 11.13
CA SER A 183 -6.59 8.75 10.65
C SER A 183 -6.10 7.83 11.76
N THR A 184 -5.75 8.41 12.92
CA THR A 184 -5.31 7.67 14.11
C THR A 184 -6.39 6.78 14.73
N ASN A 185 -7.67 7.01 14.45
CA ASN A 185 -8.79 6.20 14.93
C ASN A 185 -9.12 5.04 13.98
N ASN A 186 -8.56 5.05 12.77
CA ASN A 186 -8.88 4.11 11.70
C ASN A 186 -7.64 3.31 11.25
N ILE A 187 -6.92 2.73 12.21
CA ILE A 187 -5.71 1.93 11.94
C ILE A 187 -6.06 0.58 11.32
N PHE A 188 -7.18 -0.04 11.74
CA PHE A 188 -7.59 -1.38 11.35
C PHE A 188 -8.75 -1.39 10.35
N SER A 189 -8.72 -2.37 9.45
CA SER A 189 -9.80 -2.60 8.50
C SER A 189 -11.02 -3.22 9.20
N PRO A 190 -12.23 -2.67 9.03
CA PRO A 190 -13.44 -3.27 9.57
C PRO A 190 -13.83 -4.58 8.88
N ALA A 191 -13.22 -4.91 7.73
CA ALA A 191 -13.55 -6.11 6.98
C ALA A 191 -12.96 -7.38 7.59
N ASN A 192 -11.72 -7.33 8.08
CA ASN A 192 -10.96 -8.49 8.56
C ASN A 192 -10.10 -8.22 9.79
N GLY A 193 -10.17 -7.02 10.37
CA GLY A 193 -9.37 -6.66 11.55
C GLY A 193 -7.85 -6.54 11.30
N ALA A 194 -7.38 -6.65 10.06
CA ALA A 194 -5.98 -6.45 9.75
C ALA A 194 -5.61 -4.96 9.70
N PRO A 195 -4.38 -4.56 10.04
CA PRO A 195 -3.96 -3.17 9.98
C PRO A 195 -3.95 -2.68 8.51
N ILE A 196 -4.70 -1.63 8.24
CA ILE A 196 -4.70 -0.97 6.94
C ILE A 196 -3.61 0.10 6.87
N ILE A 197 -3.34 0.76 8.00
CA ILE A 197 -2.18 1.62 8.18
C ILE A 197 -1.00 0.73 8.51
N SER A 198 -0.16 0.46 7.53
CA SER A 198 0.99 -0.44 7.65
C SER A 198 2.15 0.05 6.79
N ALA A 199 3.35 -0.34 7.18
CA ALA A 199 4.55 -0.05 6.42
C ALA A 199 4.43 -0.55 4.96
N SER A 200 4.97 0.21 4.03
CA SER A 200 4.99 -0.10 2.60
C SER A 200 6.27 0.38 1.95
N GLN A 201 6.58 -0.17 0.78
CA GLN A 201 7.68 0.25 -0.09
C GLN A 201 9.01 0.47 0.66
N ASP A 202 9.55 1.69 0.69
CA ASP A 202 10.87 2.00 1.26
C ASP A 202 10.95 1.71 2.76
N ILE A 203 9.86 1.86 3.50
CA ILE A 203 9.82 1.56 4.94
C ILE A 203 10.03 0.06 5.17
N VAL A 204 9.34 -0.79 4.39
CA VAL A 204 9.51 -2.25 4.45
C VAL A 204 10.92 -2.63 4.03
N MET A 205 11.42 -2.02 2.95
CA MET A 205 12.75 -2.30 2.41
C MET A 205 13.84 -1.96 3.43
N GLY A 206 13.74 -0.80 4.09
CA GLY A 206 14.69 -0.38 5.12
C GLY A 206 14.67 -1.29 6.35
N CYS A 207 13.49 -1.64 6.87
CA CYS A 207 13.36 -2.57 8.00
C CYS A 207 13.85 -3.99 7.64
N TYR A 208 13.59 -4.45 6.43
CA TYR A 208 14.08 -5.75 5.96
C TYR A 208 15.61 -5.75 5.85
N TYR A 209 16.19 -4.74 5.19
CA TYR A 209 17.64 -4.59 5.06
C TYR A 209 18.32 -4.56 6.42
N LEU A 210 17.79 -3.79 7.38
CA LEU A 210 18.34 -3.70 8.75
C LEU A 210 18.36 -5.05 9.46
N THR A 211 17.28 -5.84 9.35
CA THR A 211 17.09 -7.08 10.13
C THR A 211 17.63 -8.34 9.44
N MET A 212 18.13 -8.21 8.21
CA MET A 212 18.72 -9.32 7.46
C MET A 212 20.09 -9.70 8.01
N PRO A 213 20.34 -10.99 8.32
CA PRO A 213 21.67 -11.46 8.72
C PRO A 213 22.61 -11.52 7.51
N LYS A 214 23.88 -11.26 7.72
CA LYS A 214 24.98 -11.56 6.79
C LYS A 214 26.12 -12.23 7.55
N ASP A 215 26.68 -13.24 6.90
CA ASP A 215 27.82 -13.98 7.42
C ASP A 215 29.14 -13.24 7.12
N ASP A 216 30.22 -13.64 7.76
CA ASP A 216 31.58 -13.11 7.58
C ASP A 216 31.69 -11.57 7.82
N ARG A 217 31.03 -11.06 8.85
CA ARG A 217 31.08 -9.65 9.22
C ARG A 217 31.96 -9.40 10.43
N LEU A 218 32.52 -8.19 10.49
CA LEU A 218 33.35 -7.73 11.61
C LEU A 218 32.61 -7.90 12.93
N GLY A 219 33.21 -8.59 13.90
CA GLY A 219 32.65 -8.81 15.22
C GLY A 219 31.63 -9.93 15.33
N GLU A 220 31.64 -10.89 14.40
CA GLU A 220 30.76 -12.05 14.44
C GLU A 220 30.94 -12.86 15.73
N ASP A 221 29.87 -13.43 16.26
CA ASP A 221 29.80 -14.20 17.51
C ASP A 221 30.21 -13.45 18.80
N MET A 222 30.35 -12.12 18.75
CA MET A 222 30.58 -11.34 19.96
C MET A 222 29.41 -11.46 20.93
N LYS A 223 29.73 -11.56 22.23
CA LYS A 223 28.73 -11.71 23.30
C LYS A 223 28.54 -10.38 24.02
N PHE A 224 27.29 -9.97 24.16
CA PHE A 224 26.88 -8.73 24.81
C PHE A 224 25.93 -9.01 25.98
N ALA A 225 26.13 -8.31 27.08
CA ALA A 225 25.32 -8.44 28.30
C ALA A 225 24.05 -7.56 28.22
N SER A 226 24.07 -6.47 27.43
CA SER A 226 22.95 -5.53 27.28
C SER A 226 22.90 -4.94 25.87
N THR A 227 21.74 -4.38 25.53
CA THR A 227 21.53 -3.64 24.26
C THR A 227 22.42 -2.40 24.18
N ALA A 228 22.66 -1.72 25.31
CA ALA A 228 23.54 -0.55 25.37
C ALA A 228 24.97 -0.86 24.93
N GLU A 229 25.51 -2.02 25.31
CA GLU A 229 26.84 -2.46 24.85
C GLU A 229 26.89 -2.67 23.34
N VAL A 230 25.80 -3.17 22.74
CA VAL A 230 25.68 -3.34 21.29
C VAL A 230 25.74 -1.99 20.58
N PHE A 231 25.03 -0.97 21.08
CA PHE A 231 25.07 0.38 20.52
C PHE A 231 26.47 1.00 20.60
N ILE A 232 27.13 0.87 21.73
CA ILE A 232 28.52 1.35 21.90
C ILE A 232 29.47 0.64 20.92
N ALA A 233 29.32 -0.67 20.76
CA ALA A 233 30.16 -1.44 19.84
C ALA A 233 29.91 -1.05 18.36
N LEU A 234 28.67 -0.72 18.01
CA LEU A 234 28.30 -0.23 16.69
C LEU A 234 28.92 1.15 16.43
N GLU A 235 28.80 2.10 17.35
CA GLU A 235 29.37 3.43 17.23
C GLU A 235 30.91 3.40 17.15
N LEU A 236 31.54 2.48 17.87
CA LEU A 236 32.98 2.25 17.80
C LEU A 236 33.42 1.50 16.51
N GLY A 237 32.48 1.12 15.65
CA GLY A 237 32.76 0.38 14.41
C GLY A 237 33.33 -1.04 14.66
N ARG A 238 33.09 -1.64 15.83
CA ARG A 238 33.50 -3.01 16.12
C ARG A 238 32.58 -4.08 15.56
N VAL A 239 31.35 -3.72 15.31
CA VAL A 239 30.30 -4.53 14.67
C VAL A 239 29.60 -3.74 13.59
N THR A 240 29.00 -4.42 12.64
CA THR A 240 28.15 -3.81 11.60
C THR A 240 26.68 -4.13 11.85
N ARG A 241 25.76 -3.45 11.17
CA ARG A 241 24.30 -3.68 11.32
C ARG A 241 23.89 -5.13 11.09
N HIS A 242 24.53 -5.82 10.17
CA HIS A 242 24.19 -7.19 9.76
C HIS A 242 24.95 -8.28 10.52
N THR A 243 25.87 -7.90 11.41
CA THR A 243 26.70 -8.83 12.18
C THR A 243 25.84 -9.70 13.09
N ARG A 244 26.06 -11.00 13.07
CA ARG A 244 25.48 -11.95 14.03
C ARG A 244 26.17 -11.82 15.37
N ILE A 245 25.40 -11.68 16.43
CA ILE A 245 25.86 -11.48 17.80
C ILE A 245 25.06 -12.35 18.76
N LYS A 246 25.61 -12.55 19.95
CA LYS A 246 24.94 -13.22 21.06
C LYS A 246 24.58 -12.22 22.15
N LEU A 247 23.29 -11.95 22.31
CA LEU A 247 22.78 -10.98 23.27
C LEU A 247 22.08 -11.66 24.43
N ARG A 248 22.38 -11.21 25.64
CA ARG A 248 21.64 -11.64 26.83
C ARG A 248 20.39 -10.80 27.01
N LEU A 249 19.22 -11.46 27.00
CA LEU A 249 17.94 -10.84 27.29
C LEU A 249 17.49 -11.17 28.71
N SER A 250 16.59 -10.34 29.28
CA SER A 250 15.96 -10.65 30.56
C SER A 250 15.11 -11.92 30.45
N ALA A 251 15.03 -12.69 31.54
CA ALA A 251 14.31 -13.95 31.57
C ALA A 251 12.77 -13.81 31.34
N GLU A 252 12.23 -12.62 31.58
CA GLU A 252 10.82 -12.30 31.45
C GLU A 252 10.41 -11.91 30.02
N LYS A 253 11.40 -11.67 29.14
CA LYS A 253 11.14 -11.19 27.78
C LYS A 253 10.71 -12.34 26.87
N GLU A 254 9.49 -12.27 26.36
CA GLU A 254 9.00 -13.17 25.33
C GLU A 254 9.77 -12.93 24.01
N ILE A 255 10.09 -14.01 23.30
CA ILE A 255 10.81 -13.94 22.02
C ILE A 255 9.91 -14.51 20.93
N LYS A 256 9.67 -13.74 19.87
CA LYS A 256 8.98 -14.15 18.65
C LYS A 256 10.01 -14.35 17.53
N GLY A 257 9.96 -15.50 16.87
CA GLY A 257 10.86 -15.81 15.75
C GLY A 257 11.89 -16.88 16.03
N HIS A 258 13.10 -16.72 15.48
CA HIS A 258 14.15 -17.73 15.56
C HIS A 258 14.71 -17.82 16.98
N GLN A 259 14.62 -19.02 17.58
CA GLN A 259 15.23 -19.35 18.85
C GLN A 259 16.10 -20.61 18.66
N PRO A 260 17.33 -20.63 19.18
CA PRO A 260 18.10 -21.87 19.26
C PRO A 260 17.37 -22.92 20.10
N GLU A 261 17.48 -24.19 19.72
CA GLU A 261 16.85 -25.30 20.48
C GLU A 261 17.27 -25.35 21.96
N ASP A 262 18.50 -24.92 22.25
CA ASP A 262 19.08 -24.86 23.59
C ASP A 262 18.82 -23.54 24.33
N TYR A 263 18.03 -22.61 23.78
CA TYR A 263 17.79 -21.33 24.43
C TYR A 263 17.07 -21.49 25.77
N ARG A 264 17.59 -20.87 26.81
CA ARG A 264 16.94 -20.80 28.15
C ARG A 264 16.62 -19.34 28.45
N PRO A 265 15.47 -19.05 29.09
CA PRO A 265 15.15 -17.70 29.54
C PRO A 265 16.29 -17.08 30.36
N GLY A 266 16.72 -15.87 29.99
CA GLY A 266 17.88 -15.21 30.57
C GLY A 266 19.26 -15.66 30.05
N GLY A 267 19.28 -16.56 29.05
CA GLY A 267 20.48 -17.00 28.34
C GLY A 267 20.90 -16.05 27.20
N LEU A 268 21.90 -16.51 26.45
CA LEU A 268 22.35 -15.79 25.24
C LEU A 268 21.48 -16.17 24.06
N LEU A 269 20.91 -15.18 23.39
CA LEU A 269 20.13 -15.31 22.18
C LEU A 269 20.99 -14.98 20.95
N ASP A 270 21.00 -15.85 19.95
CA ASP A 270 21.61 -15.57 18.66
C ASP A 270 20.71 -14.61 17.87
N THR A 271 21.23 -13.41 17.60
CA THR A 271 20.52 -12.32 16.92
C THR A 271 21.48 -11.51 16.05
N THR A 272 20.99 -10.43 15.45
CA THR A 272 21.83 -9.47 14.71
C THR A 272 21.75 -8.08 15.34
N VAL A 273 22.79 -7.27 15.13
CA VAL A 273 22.82 -5.87 15.59
C VAL A 273 21.59 -5.12 15.06
N GLY A 274 21.22 -5.32 13.78
CA GLY A 274 20.06 -4.67 13.19
C GLY A 274 18.73 -5.07 13.81
N ARG A 275 18.58 -6.33 14.26
CA ARG A 275 17.38 -6.74 15.02
C ARG A 275 17.32 -6.08 16.39
N VAL A 276 18.47 -5.86 17.03
CA VAL A 276 18.53 -5.09 18.28
C VAL A 276 18.07 -3.65 18.05
N LEU A 277 18.56 -2.98 16.99
CA LEU A 277 18.13 -1.64 16.60
C LEU A 277 16.62 -1.57 16.31
N PHE A 278 16.08 -2.59 15.61
CA PHE A 278 14.64 -2.66 15.36
C PHE A 278 13.83 -2.84 16.65
N ASN A 279 14.29 -3.68 17.57
CA ASN A 279 13.60 -3.89 18.84
C ASN A 279 13.69 -2.69 19.80
N ASP A 280 14.67 -1.80 19.60
CA ASP A 280 14.81 -0.57 20.39
C ASP A 280 13.67 0.44 20.14
N ILE A 281 13.11 0.45 18.93
CA ILE A 281 11.96 1.30 18.63
C ILE A 281 10.64 0.77 19.22
N LEU A 282 10.61 -0.50 19.61
CA LEU A 282 9.43 -1.12 20.22
C LEU A 282 9.31 -0.72 21.69
N ASP A 283 8.08 -0.79 22.21
CA ASP A 283 7.89 -0.61 23.65
C ASP A 283 8.55 -1.76 24.44
N PRO A 284 9.22 -1.49 25.55
CA PRO A 284 9.83 -2.53 26.38
C PRO A 284 8.88 -3.63 26.86
N ARG A 285 7.58 -3.39 26.88
CA ARG A 285 6.54 -4.36 27.24
C ARG A 285 6.21 -5.36 26.13
N MET A 286 6.54 -5.04 24.87
CA MET A 286 6.34 -5.95 23.73
C MET A 286 7.35 -7.09 23.73
N ALA A 287 7.04 -8.17 23.01
CA ALA A 287 7.96 -9.27 22.76
C ALA A 287 9.21 -8.81 21.98
N TYR A 288 10.30 -9.58 22.08
CA TYR A 288 11.48 -9.38 21.24
C TYR A 288 11.33 -10.13 19.93
N TYR A 289 11.39 -9.42 18.80
CA TYR A 289 11.25 -10.01 17.47
C TYR A 289 12.62 -10.38 16.90
N ASN A 290 12.90 -11.69 16.83
CA ASN A 290 14.15 -12.23 16.28
C ASN A 290 13.94 -12.86 14.92
N LEU A 291 13.50 -12.05 13.95
CA LEU A 291 13.24 -12.47 12.57
C LEU A 291 13.61 -11.36 11.58
N THR A 292 13.73 -11.70 10.32
CA THR A 292 13.90 -10.71 9.26
C THR A 292 12.54 -10.11 8.92
N MET A 293 12.39 -8.79 9.12
CA MET A 293 11.11 -8.07 9.04
C MET A 293 10.63 -7.91 7.60
N LYS A 294 9.68 -8.74 7.18
CA LYS A 294 8.93 -8.59 5.93
C LYS A 294 7.71 -7.69 6.14
N GLY A 295 7.09 -7.26 5.05
CA GLY A 295 5.88 -6.43 5.13
C GLY A 295 4.74 -7.04 5.95
N LYS A 296 4.58 -8.37 5.94
CA LYS A 296 3.60 -9.07 6.77
C LYS A 296 3.98 -9.02 8.25
N ASP A 297 5.24 -9.30 8.57
CA ASP A 297 5.72 -9.32 9.95
C ASP A 297 5.62 -7.94 10.60
N LEU A 298 5.87 -6.87 9.83
CA LEU A 298 5.65 -5.49 10.30
C LEU A 298 4.16 -5.21 10.60
N ALA A 299 3.24 -5.75 9.80
CA ALA A 299 1.81 -5.63 10.08
C ALA A 299 1.42 -6.41 11.35
N ASP A 300 2.00 -7.59 11.58
CA ASP A 300 1.78 -8.38 12.78
C ASP A 300 2.31 -7.65 14.03
N VAL A 301 3.48 -6.98 13.95
CA VAL A 301 4.01 -6.12 15.04
C VAL A 301 3.04 -5.00 15.40
N ILE A 302 2.41 -4.36 14.41
CA ILE A 302 1.41 -3.30 14.64
C ILE A 302 0.17 -3.87 15.35
N SER A 303 -0.30 -5.05 14.92
CA SER A 303 -1.42 -5.74 15.55
C SER A 303 -1.09 -6.14 16.99
N ASP A 304 0.08 -6.71 17.22
CA ASP A 304 0.55 -7.08 18.55
C ASP A 304 0.64 -5.87 19.50
N SER A 305 1.15 -4.73 19.01
CA SER A 305 1.20 -3.49 19.79
C SER A 305 -0.19 -3.01 20.21
N TYR A 306 -1.15 -3.05 19.29
CA TYR A 306 -2.51 -2.55 19.56
C TYR A 306 -3.31 -3.48 20.46
N LEU A 307 -3.13 -4.79 20.31
CA LEU A 307 -3.86 -5.82 21.08
C LEU A 307 -3.24 -6.10 22.46
N HIS A 308 -2.06 -5.56 22.73
CA HIS A 308 -1.37 -5.77 23.99
C HIS A 308 -2.15 -5.11 25.15
N GLU A 309 -2.41 -5.87 26.23
CA GLU A 309 -3.25 -5.43 27.36
C GLU A 309 -2.80 -4.12 28.02
N SER A 310 -1.48 -3.88 28.08
CA SER A 310 -0.89 -2.72 28.75
C SER A 310 -0.49 -1.58 27.80
N LEU A 311 -0.64 -1.75 26.49
CA LEU A 311 -0.38 -0.75 25.48
C LEU A 311 -1.70 -0.17 24.97
N GLY A 312 -1.65 1.04 24.50
CA GLY A 312 -2.83 1.72 23.98
C GLY A 312 -2.65 2.17 22.54
N ARG A 313 -3.70 2.78 22.00
CA ARG A 313 -3.68 3.38 20.67
C ARG A 313 -2.55 4.41 20.50
N SER A 314 -2.31 5.23 21.54
CA SER A 314 -1.25 6.24 21.52
C SER A 314 0.15 5.64 21.32
N ASP A 315 0.43 4.52 22.02
CA ASP A 315 1.71 3.83 21.92
C ASP A 315 1.90 3.24 20.52
N THR A 316 0.82 2.69 19.94
CA THR A 316 0.83 2.16 18.56
C THR A 316 1.06 3.26 17.52
N ILE A 317 0.48 4.45 17.70
CA ILE A 317 0.71 5.60 16.81
C ILE A 317 2.18 6.03 16.88
N SER A 318 2.72 6.16 18.07
CA SER A 318 4.15 6.50 18.27
C SER A 318 5.07 5.44 17.67
N LEU A 319 4.68 4.16 17.75
CA LEU A 319 5.41 3.08 17.10
C LEU A 319 5.41 3.21 15.58
N LEU A 320 4.26 3.53 14.98
CA LEU A 320 4.14 3.72 13.52
C LEU A 320 5.05 4.84 13.01
N ASP A 321 5.11 5.97 13.71
CA ASP A 321 5.96 7.10 13.33
C ASP A 321 7.46 6.76 13.52
N ARG A 322 7.84 6.07 14.60
CA ARG A 322 9.22 5.58 14.80
C ARG A 322 9.62 4.55 13.74
N MET A 323 8.71 3.62 13.41
CA MET A 323 8.94 2.61 12.37
C MET A 323 9.11 3.25 10.98
N LYS A 324 8.32 4.29 10.66
CA LYS A 324 8.48 5.09 9.45
C LYS A 324 9.85 5.75 9.39
N ALA A 325 10.25 6.43 10.45
CA ALA A 325 11.54 7.13 10.52
C ALA A 325 12.73 6.18 10.38
N LEU A 326 12.72 5.06 11.13
CA LEU A 326 13.76 4.03 11.04
C LEU A 326 13.81 3.42 9.63
N GLY A 327 12.66 3.07 9.05
CA GLY A 327 12.59 2.47 7.72
C GLY A 327 13.17 3.37 6.64
N PHE A 328 12.84 4.65 6.62
CA PHE A 328 13.41 5.62 5.68
C PHE A 328 14.90 5.85 5.90
N GLN A 329 15.34 5.96 7.15
CA GLN A 329 16.75 6.11 7.49
C GLN A 329 17.56 4.93 6.98
N GLU A 330 17.14 3.70 7.27
CA GLU A 330 17.87 2.51 6.87
C GLU A 330 17.75 2.21 5.37
N ALA A 331 16.65 2.58 4.72
CA ALA A 331 16.56 2.54 3.26
C ALA A 331 17.56 3.50 2.60
N THR A 332 17.75 4.69 3.17
CA THR A 332 18.76 5.65 2.72
C THR A 332 20.18 5.11 2.94
N HIS A 333 20.46 4.56 4.12
CA HIS A 333 21.77 3.95 4.41
C HIS A 333 22.09 2.73 3.55
N SER A 334 21.08 1.98 3.14
CA SER A 334 21.26 0.82 2.26
C SER A 334 21.85 1.18 0.91
N GLY A 335 21.58 2.40 0.41
CA GLY A 335 22.05 2.88 -0.88
C GLY A 335 21.65 1.99 -2.06
N LEU A 336 20.56 1.22 -1.93
CA LEU A 336 20.15 0.25 -2.92
C LEU A 336 19.79 0.93 -4.25
N SER A 337 20.44 0.44 -5.30
CA SER A 337 20.15 0.80 -6.68
C SER A 337 20.17 -0.47 -7.52
N PHE A 338 19.33 -0.56 -8.54
CA PHE A 338 19.27 -1.74 -9.40
C PHE A 338 19.44 -1.37 -10.86
N ALA A 339 20.02 -2.30 -11.61
CA ALA A 339 20.21 -2.20 -13.04
C ALA A 339 19.75 -3.50 -13.72
N THR A 340 19.71 -3.50 -15.04
CA THR A 340 19.40 -4.70 -15.84
C THR A 340 20.42 -5.83 -15.63
N SER A 341 21.64 -5.51 -15.21
CA SER A 341 22.68 -6.49 -14.85
C SER A 341 22.34 -7.30 -13.61
N ASP A 342 21.50 -6.79 -12.72
CA ASP A 342 21.11 -7.45 -11.47
C ASP A 342 20.02 -8.52 -11.70
N LEU A 343 19.34 -8.46 -12.85
CA LEU A 343 18.40 -9.49 -13.32
C LEU A 343 19.17 -10.67 -13.93
N ARG A 344 19.80 -11.51 -13.12
CA ARG A 344 20.50 -12.69 -13.62
C ARG A 344 19.51 -13.76 -14.05
N THR A 345 19.75 -14.33 -15.23
CA THR A 345 19.02 -15.54 -15.68
C THR A 345 19.77 -16.76 -15.13
N PRO A 346 19.08 -17.75 -14.55
CA PRO A 346 19.71 -18.95 -14.02
C PRO A 346 20.54 -19.68 -15.08
N ASP A 347 21.75 -20.08 -14.73
CA ASP A 347 22.67 -20.76 -15.66
C ASP A 347 22.12 -22.11 -16.14
N ASN A 348 21.33 -22.78 -15.29
CA ASN A 348 20.73 -24.10 -15.60
C ASN A 348 19.38 -24.00 -16.34
N LYS A 349 18.91 -22.80 -16.72
CA LYS A 349 17.62 -22.60 -17.40
C LYS A 349 17.47 -23.46 -18.66
N ASP A 350 18.46 -23.42 -19.53
CA ASP A 350 18.41 -24.12 -20.81
C ASP A 350 18.38 -25.66 -20.64
N ASP A 351 19.09 -26.18 -19.65
CA ASP A 351 19.06 -27.61 -19.32
C ASP A 351 17.69 -28.07 -18.86
N VAL A 352 17.03 -27.26 -18.01
CA VAL A 352 15.67 -27.53 -17.53
C VAL A 352 14.67 -27.51 -18.69
N ILE A 353 14.80 -26.55 -19.61
CA ILE A 353 13.94 -26.42 -20.79
C ILE A 353 14.12 -27.65 -21.70
N ILE A 354 15.37 -28.06 -21.99
CA ILE A 354 15.68 -29.24 -22.84
C ILE A 354 15.11 -30.51 -22.20
N GLN A 355 15.20 -30.66 -20.88
CA GLN A 355 14.59 -31.80 -20.18
C GLN A 355 13.07 -31.82 -20.34
N ALA A 356 12.41 -30.67 -20.14
CA ALA A 356 10.97 -30.57 -20.31
C ALA A 356 10.52 -30.86 -21.75
N GLU A 357 11.27 -30.40 -22.75
CA GLU A 357 10.99 -30.68 -24.15
C GLU A 357 11.06 -32.19 -24.47
N LYS A 358 12.07 -32.89 -23.95
CA LYS A 358 12.20 -34.34 -24.12
C LYS A 358 11.00 -35.08 -23.50
N GLU A 359 10.52 -34.65 -22.34
CA GLU A 359 9.35 -35.30 -21.72
C GLU A 359 8.06 -34.98 -22.50
N VAL A 360 7.89 -33.75 -22.98
CA VAL A 360 6.77 -33.37 -23.86
C VAL A 360 6.78 -34.20 -25.16
N GLU A 361 7.96 -34.41 -25.77
CA GLU A 361 8.08 -35.23 -26.96
C GLU A 361 7.73 -36.72 -26.70
N LYS A 362 8.05 -37.26 -25.53
CA LYS A 362 7.61 -38.60 -25.13
C LYS A 362 6.09 -38.68 -25.04
N GLN A 363 5.43 -37.67 -24.40
CA GLN A 363 3.97 -37.64 -24.31
C GLN A 363 3.33 -37.54 -25.70
N GLN A 364 3.92 -36.78 -26.61
CA GLN A 364 3.47 -36.69 -27.97
C GLN A 364 3.56 -38.05 -28.72
N LYS A 365 4.66 -38.76 -28.53
CA LYS A 365 4.84 -40.11 -29.12
C LYS A 365 3.85 -41.16 -28.57
N LEU A 366 3.50 -41.05 -27.26
CA LEU A 366 2.47 -41.91 -26.64
C LEU A 366 1.09 -41.65 -27.24
N TYR A 367 0.76 -40.38 -27.47
CA TYR A 367 -0.49 -39.96 -28.12
C TYR A 367 -0.55 -40.48 -29.59
N GLU A 368 0.51 -40.30 -30.36
CA GLU A 368 0.60 -40.80 -31.75
C GLU A 368 0.46 -42.34 -31.86
N ARG A 369 0.86 -43.05 -30.80
CA ARG A 369 0.67 -44.51 -30.70
C ARG A 369 -0.73 -44.89 -30.20
N GLY A 370 -1.60 -43.92 -29.88
CA GLY A 370 -2.95 -44.18 -29.42
C GLY A 370 -3.04 -44.72 -27.97
N ILE A 371 -1.98 -44.59 -27.15
CA ILE A 371 -1.92 -45.08 -25.78
C ILE A 371 -2.64 -44.15 -24.84
N ILE A 372 -2.57 -42.83 -25.09
CA ILE A 372 -3.19 -41.77 -24.29
C ILE A 372 -4.16 -40.97 -25.14
N THR A 373 -5.17 -40.38 -24.49
CA THR A 373 -6.14 -39.48 -25.13
C THR A 373 -5.55 -38.07 -25.36
N TYR A 374 -6.19 -37.29 -26.21
CA TYR A 374 -5.81 -35.88 -26.44
C TYR A 374 -5.79 -35.08 -25.13
N GLN A 375 -6.81 -35.26 -24.26
CA GLN A 375 -6.93 -34.51 -23.02
C GLN A 375 -5.83 -34.92 -22.01
N GLU A 376 -5.48 -36.19 -21.94
CA GLU A 376 -4.40 -36.66 -21.08
C GLU A 376 -3.04 -36.11 -21.55
N ARG A 377 -2.78 -36.13 -22.87
CA ARG A 377 -1.58 -35.51 -23.43
C ARG A 377 -1.53 -34.02 -23.09
N TYR A 378 -2.63 -33.28 -23.34
CA TYR A 378 -2.70 -31.87 -23.08
C TYR A 378 -2.40 -31.54 -21.61
N ASN A 379 -3.03 -32.24 -20.68
CA ASN A 379 -2.78 -32.06 -19.26
C ASN A 379 -1.33 -32.39 -18.87
N ALA A 380 -0.79 -33.51 -19.36
CA ALA A 380 0.58 -33.92 -19.10
C ALA A 380 1.61 -32.87 -19.62
N VAL A 381 1.35 -32.26 -20.77
CA VAL A 381 2.20 -31.20 -21.33
C VAL A 381 2.17 -29.96 -20.45
N LEU A 382 0.99 -29.55 -20.01
CA LEU A 382 0.84 -28.37 -19.10
C LEU A 382 1.54 -28.62 -17.76
N ASP A 383 1.43 -29.83 -17.21
CA ASP A 383 2.08 -30.18 -15.94
C ASP A 383 3.61 -30.12 -16.06
N GLN A 384 4.16 -30.65 -17.14
CA GLN A 384 5.62 -30.62 -17.40
C GLN A 384 6.13 -29.16 -17.46
N TRP A 385 5.44 -28.31 -18.19
CA TRP A 385 5.84 -26.89 -18.28
C TRP A 385 5.64 -26.12 -16.98
N THR A 386 4.63 -26.49 -16.18
CA THR A 386 4.42 -25.90 -14.85
C THR A 386 5.56 -26.27 -13.91
N HIS A 387 5.95 -27.54 -13.86
CA HIS A 387 7.08 -28.01 -13.06
C HIS A 387 8.41 -27.38 -13.50
N ALA A 388 8.65 -27.29 -14.81
CA ALA A 388 9.84 -26.61 -15.33
C ALA A 388 9.91 -25.14 -14.91
N ARG A 389 8.78 -24.43 -15.01
CA ARG A 389 8.65 -23.04 -14.59
C ARG A 389 8.94 -22.87 -13.08
N GLU A 390 8.39 -23.75 -12.24
CA GLU A 390 8.60 -23.70 -10.79
C GLU A 390 10.06 -23.98 -10.42
N ARG A 391 10.69 -24.94 -11.10
CA ARG A 391 12.10 -25.26 -10.91
C ARG A 391 12.99 -24.07 -11.28
N ILE A 392 12.78 -23.47 -12.45
CA ILE A 392 13.52 -22.27 -12.89
C ILE A 392 13.32 -21.12 -11.88
N THR A 393 12.10 -20.94 -11.36
CA THR A 393 11.81 -19.90 -10.37
C THR A 393 12.57 -20.13 -9.07
N LYS A 394 12.62 -21.37 -8.59
CA LYS A 394 13.32 -21.73 -7.37
C LYS A 394 14.84 -21.55 -7.50
N ASP A 395 15.39 -21.98 -8.64
CA ASP A 395 16.82 -21.83 -8.91
C ASP A 395 17.21 -20.37 -9.07
N MET A 396 16.39 -19.56 -9.76
CA MET A 396 16.57 -18.11 -9.89
C MET A 396 16.58 -17.40 -8.52
N MET A 397 15.62 -17.73 -7.65
CA MET A 397 15.57 -17.11 -6.32
C MET A 397 16.77 -17.50 -5.46
N ARG A 398 17.26 -18.73 -5.59
CA ARG A 398 18.48 -19.19 -4.90
C ARG A 398 19.72 -18.47 -5.39
N GLU A 399 19.87 -18.27 -6.71
CA GLU A 399 21.00 -17.53 -7.28
C GLU A 399 20.95 -16.03 -6.87
N PHE A 400 19.78 -15.44 -6.76
CA PHE A 400 19.66 -14.07 -6.26
C PHE A 400 19.99 -13.92 -4.76
N GLU A 401 19.67 -14.95 -3.97
CA GLU A 401 20.00 -14.99 -2.55
C GLU A 401 21.52 -15.08 -2.30
N HIS A 402 22.22 -15.82 -3.17
CA HIS A 402 23.67 -16.07 -3.08
C HIS A 402 24.44 -15.32 -4.18
N ASP A 403 23.99 -14.14 -4.57
CA ASP A 403 24.68 -13.32 -5.59
C ASP A 403 25.90 -12.63 -4.99
N ASP A 404 26.96 -13.40 -4.75
CA ASP A 404 28.24 -12.90 -4.25
C ASP A 404 29.04 -12.30 -5.42
N ARG A 405 29.18 -10.99 -5.43
CA ARG A 405 30.06 -10.32 -6.39
C ARG A 405 31.48 -10.22 -5.80
N PRO A 406 32.50 -10.74 -6.49
CA PRO A 406 33.86 -10.89 -5.93
C PRO A 406 34.57 -9.56 -5.62
N HIS A 407 33.98 -8.40 -5.88
CA HIS A 407 34.59 -7.08 -5.65
C HIS A 407 33.74 -6.15 -4.78
N GLU A 408 32.58 -6.59 -4.30
CA GLU A 408 31.68 -5.78 -3.48
C GLU A 408 31.40 -6.47 -2.15
N ASP A 409 32.23 -6.20 -1.15
CA ASP A 409 32.00 -6.71 0.20
C ASP A 409 30.62 -6.29 0.70
N GLY A 410 29.74 -7.28 0.86
CA GLY A 410 28.42 -7.09 1.41
C GLY A 410 27.32 -6.75 0.41
N TYR A 411 27.56 -6.95 -0.87
CA TYR A 411 26.51 -6.83 -1.86
C TYR A 411 25.31 -7.71 -1.53
N VAL A 412 24.11 -7.16 -1.73
CA VAL A 412 22.84 -7.87 -1.71
C VAL A 412 22.14 -7.53 -2.99
N ASN A 413 21.66 -8.53 -3.71
CA ASN A 413 20.90 -8.28 -4.91
C ASN A 413 19.63 -7.46 -4.58
N PRO A 414 19.52 -6.21 -5.06
CA PRO A 414 18.42 -5.31 -4.70
C PRO A 414 17.06 -5.85 -5.16
N ILE A 415 17.02 -6.63 -6.24
CA ILE A 415 15.80 -7.23 -6.78
C ILE A 415 15.29 -8.33 -5.85
N TYR A 416 16.21 -9.18 -5.35
CA TYR A 416 15.89 -10.17 -4.33
C TYR A 416 15.34 -9.51 -3.06
N LEU A 417 16.00 -8.46 -2.60
CA LEU A 417 15.60 -7.72 -1.41
C LEU A 417 14.20 -7.14 -1.57
N MET A 418 13.90 -6.47 -2.68
CA MET A 418 12.57 -5.89 -2.95
C MET A 418 11.47 -6.95 -3.00
N ALA A 419 11.72 -8.09 -3.64
CA ALA A 419 10.73 -9.16 -3.77
C ALA A 419 10.49 -9.92 -2.47
N ASN A 420 11.57 -10.32 -1.79
CA ASN A 420 11.49 -11.16 -0.61
C ASN A 420 10.98 -10.39 0.61
N SER A 421 11.28 -9.10 0.69
CA SER A 421 10.71 -8.21 1.71
C SER A 421 9.21 -7.95 1.55
N GLY A 422 8.68 -8.10 0.32
CA GLY A 422 7.32 -7.69 -0.03
C GLY A 422 7.16 -6.17 -0.17
N ALA A 423 8.25 -5.42 -0.31
CA ALA A 423 8.23 -3.97 -0.49
C ALA A 423 7.62 -3.59 -1.84
N ARG A 424 8.12 -4.18 -2.92
CA ARG A 424 7.61 -3.97 -4.27
C ARG A 424 7.91 -5.15 -5.17
N GLY A 425 6.94 -5.48 -6.02
CA GLY A 425 7.04 -6.64 -6.89
C GLY A 425 6.86 -7.96 -6.12
N GLY A 426 6.64 -9.03 -6.87
CA GLY A 426 6.53 -10.38 -6.33
C GLY A 426 7.42 -11.33 -7.12
N VAL A 427 7.65 -12.51 -6.58
CA VAL A 427 8.46 -13.57 -7.22
C VAL A 427 7.97 -13.85 -8.64
N GLU A 428 6.66 -13.84 -8.88
CA GLU A 428 6.06 -14.05 -10.20
C GLU A 428 6.45 -12.96 -11.22
N GLN A 429 6.54 -11.71 -10.79
CA GLN A 429 6.95 -10.61 -11.66
C GLN A 429 8.43 -10.71 -12.02
N ILE A 430 9.26 -11.03 -11.04
CA ILE A 430 10.71 -11.23 -11.26
C ILE A 430 10.97 -12.44 -12.14
N ARG A 431 10.20 -13.51 -11.97
CA ARG A 431 10.28 -14.69 -12.83
C ARG A 431 10.06 -14.33 -14.31
N GLN A 432 9.12 -13.45 -14.61
CA GLN A 432 8.89 -12.99 -15.97
C GLN A 432 10.04 -12.13 -16.51
N LEU A 433 10.74 -11.41 -15.64
CA LEU A 433 11.85 -10.53 -16.00
C LEU A 433 13.15 -11.30 -16.24
N ALA A 434 13.50 -12.27 -15.38
CA ALA A 434 14.79 -12.94 -15.35
C ALA A 434 14.73 -14.46 -15.56
N GLY A 435 13.61 -15.12 -15.28
CA GLY A 435 13.43 -16.55 -15.42
C GLY A 435 12.80 -16.96 -16.75
N MET A 436 11.56 -17.38 -16.71
CA MET A 436 10.77 -17.82 -17.86
C MET A 436 9.35 -17.25 -17.75
N ARG A 437 8.81 -16.70 -18.83
CA ARG A 437 7.44 -16.18 -18.81
C ARG A 437 6.40 -17.29 -18.64
N GLY A 438 6.53 -18.41 -19.34
CA GLY A 438 5.71 -19.60 -19.16
C GLY A 438 4.46 -19.65 -20.03
N LEU A 439 3.47 -20.42 -19.57
CA LEU A 439 2.23 -20.68 -20.30
C LEU A 439 1.34 -19.45 -20.39
N MET A 440 0.71 -19.24 -21.56
CA MET A 440 -0.22 -18.15 -21.83
C MET A 440 -1.62 -18.68 -22.10
N ALA A 441 -2.64 -17.92 -21.69
CA ALA A 441 -4.03 -18.24 -21.98
C ALA A 441 -4.54 -17.49 -23.21
N LYS A 442 -5.33 -18.16 -24.03
CA LYS A 442 -6.14 -17.53 -25.08
C LYS A 442 -7.24 -16.65 -24.47
N PRO A 443 -7.87 -15.75 -25.22
CA PRO A 443 -9.04 -14.99 -24.76
C PRO A 443 -10.19 -15.88 -24.29
N SER A 444 -10.32 -17.08 -24.85
CA SER A 444 -11.32 -18.10 -24.44
C SER A 444 -11.09 -18.66 -23.03
N GLY A 445 -9.89 -18.50 -22.45
CA GLY A 445 -9.47 -19.11 -21.19
C GLY A 445 -8.68 -20.42 -21.36
N GLU A 446 -8.64 -21.01 -22.56
CA GLU A 446 -7.82 -22.19 -22.87
C GLU A 446 -6.32 -21.82 -22.82
N ILE A 447 -5.51 -22.67 -22.21
CA ILE A 447 -4.06 -22.46 -22.10
C ILE A 447 -3.39 -22.92 -23.40
N ILE A 448 -2.46 -22.14 -23.91
CA ILE A 448 -1.66 -22.48 -25.09
C ILE A 448 -0.60 -23.50 -24.65
N GLU A 449 -0.52 -24.65 -25.32
CA GLU A 449 0.42 -25.74 -25.00
C GLU A 449 1.89 -25.32 -25.12
N THR A 450 2.19 -24.41 -26.04
CA THR A 450 3.56 -23.90 -26.26
C THR A 450 3.83 -22.74 -25.29
N PRO A 451 4.75 -22.91 -24.33
CA PRO A 451 5.09 -21.84 -23.41
C PRO A 451 5.99 -20.79 -24.05
N ILE A 452 6.01 -19.60 -23.46
CA ILE A 452 7.04 -18.60 -23.75
C ILE A 452 8.26 -18.93 -22.91
N LYS A 453 9.35 -19.39 -23.55
CA LYS A 453 10.59 -19.81 -22.90
C LYS A 453 11.48 -18.63 -22.54
N ALA A 454 11.41 -17.55 -23.32
CA ALA A 454 12.18 -16.34 -23.09
C ALA A 454 11.65 -15.55 -21.89
N ASN A 455 12.51 -14.75 -21.31
CA ASN A 455 12.19 -13.72 -20.34
C ASN A 455 12.28 -12.31 -20.96
N PHE A 456 11.86 -11.28 -20.23
CA PHE A 456 11.90 -9.91 -20.75
C PHE A 456 13.32 -9.36 -20.90
N ARG A 457 14.29 -9.84 -20.10
CA ARG A 457 15.69 -9.45 -20.21
C ARG A 457 16.32 -9.93 -21.52
N GLU A 458 16.07 -11.19 -21.89
CA GLU A 458 16.55 -11.80 -23.16
C GLU A 458 15.85 -11.21 -24.38
N GLY A 459 14.62 -10.75 -24.18
CA GLY A 459 13.73 -10.31 -25.24
C GLY A 459 12.87 -11.44 -25.80
N LEU A 460 11.63 -11.12 -26.15
CA LEU A 460 10.68 -12.07 -26.70
C LEU A 460 10.78 -12.11 -28.24
N SER A 461 10.60 -13.26 -28.83
CA SER A 461 10.38 -13.38 -30.27
C SER A 461 9.03 -12.74 -30.67
N VAL A 462 8.87 -12.41 -31.95
CA VAL A 462 7.63 -11.78 -32.45
C VAL A 462 6.40 -12.63 -32.15
N LEU A 463 6.50 -13.96 -32.32
CA LEU A 463 5.40 -14.89 -32.07
C LEU A 463 5.07 -15.00 -30.58
N GLU A 464 6.09 -15.05 -29.72
CA GLU A 464 5.92 -15.07 -28.26
C GLU A 464 5.30 -13.77 -27.76
N TYR A 465 5.74 -12.63 -28.29
CA TYR A 465 5.14 -11.34 -27.99
C TYR A 465 3.66 -11.30 -28.40
N PHE A 466 3.35 -11.73 -29.62
CA PHE A 466 1.95 -11.80 -30.10
C PHE A 466 1.08 -12.67 -29.19
N SER A 467 1.54 -13.87 -28.83
CA SER A 467 0.82 -14.77 -27.91
C SER A 467 0.57 -14.12 -26.56
N SER A 468 1.50 -13.30 -26.08
CA SER A 468 1.39 -12.61 -24.80
C SER A 468 0.38 -11.47 -24.82
N THR A 469 0.12 -10.85 -25.99
CA THR A 469 -0.82 -9.73 -26.11
C THR A 469 -2.26 -10.14 -25.83
N HIS A 470 -2.62 -11.39 -26.06
CA HIS A 470 -3.98 -11.91 -25.77
C HIS A 470 -4.32 -11.80 -24.29
N GLY A 471 -3.41 -12.27 -23.42
CA GLY A 471 -3.59 -12.18 -21.97
C GLY A 471 -3.58 -10.74 -21.47
N ALA A 472 -2.67 -9.90 -21.98
CA ALA A 472 -2.59 -8.49 -21.61
C ALA A 472 -3.87 -7.73 -21.97
N ARG A 473 -4.37 -7.90 -23.20
CA ARG A 473 -5.63 -7.26 -23.66
C ARG A 473 -6.83 -7.70 -22.83
N LYS A 474 -6.94 -9.02 -22.53
CA LYS A 474 -8.01 -9.54 -21.67
C LYS A 474 -7.90 -8.95 -20.27
N GLY A 475 -6.71 -8.89 -19.69
CA GLY A 475 -6.49 -8.30 -18.37
C GLY A 475 -6.90 -6.82 -18.29
N LEU A 476 -6.57 -6.03 -19.31
CA LEU A 476 -6.99 -4.61 -19.39
C LEU A 476 -8.52 -4.48 -19.50
N ALA A 477 -9.18 -5.30 -20.34
CA ALA A 477 -10.63 -5.30 -20.47
C ALA A 477 -11.31 -5.75 -19.17
N ASP A 478 -10.84 -6.82 -18.54
CA ASP A 478 -11.37 -7.35 -17.28
C ASP A 478 -11.24 -6.31 -16.15
N THR A 479 -10.12 -5.60 -16.09
CA THR A 479 -9.92 -4.53 -15.09
C THR A 479 -10.94 -3.41 -15.27
N ALA A 480 -11.16 -2.95 -16.51
CA ALA A 480 -12.13 -1.90 -16.80
C ALA A 480 -13.57 -2.32 -16.43
N LEU A 481 -13.96 -3.57 -16.72
CA LEU A 481 -15.28 -4.10 -16.37
C LEU A 481 -15.44 -4.28 -14.86
N LYS A 482 -14.47 -4.89 -14.19
CA LYS A 482 -14.50 -5.09 -12.73
C LYS A 482 -14.56 -3.78 -11.94
N THR A 483 -13.92 -2.72 -12.43
CA THR A 483 -14.02 -1.38 -11.83
C THR A 483 -15.45 -0.86 -11.84
N ALA A 484 -16.14 -1.01 -12.97
CA ALA A 484 -17.56 -0.61 -13.11
C ALA A 484 -18.49 -1.43 -12.19
N ASP A 485 -18.30 -2.74 -12.15
CA ASP A 485 -19.07 -3.66 -11.29
C ASP A 485 -18.87 -3.36 -9.81
N SER A 486 -17.63 -3.14 -9.39
CA SER A 486 -17.28 -2.74 -8.01
C SER A 486 -17.96 -1.43 -7.62
N GLY A 487 -17.93 -0.42 -8.51
CA GLY A 487 -18.59 0.86 -8.28
C GLY A 487 -20.11 0.73 -8.18
N TYR A 488 -20.72 -0.12 -9.01
CA TYR A 488 -22.14 -0.41 -8.94
C TYR A 488 -22.54 -1.15 -7.65
N LEU A 489 -21.77 -2.17 -7.26
CA LEU A 489 -22.00 -2.91 -6.02
C LEU A 489 -21.89 -2.00 -4.79
N THR A 490 -20.82 -1.20 -4.69
CA THR A 490 -20.62 -0.24 -3.60
C THR A 490 -21.82 0.70 -3.47
N ARG A 491 -22.31 1.24 -4.59
CA ARG A 491 -23.48 2.10 -4.59
C ARG A 491 -24.74 1.38 -4.10
N LYS A 492 -25.00 0.15 -4.59
CA LYS A 492 -26.17 -0.64 -4.17
C LYS A 492 -26.15 -0.93 -2.68
N LEU A 493 -24.99 -1.31 -2.15
CA LEU A 493 -24.82 -1.54 -0.72
C LEU A 493 -25.03 -0.26 0.09
N ALA A 494 -24.45 0.87 -0.34
CA ALA A 494 -24.64 2.15 0.33
C ALA A 494 -26.13 2.57 0.34
N ASP A 495 -26.84 2.43 -0.78
CA ASP A 495 -28.27 2.77 -0.90
C ASP A 495 -29.16 1.89 0.02
N ILE A 496 -28.78 0.63 0.27
CA ILE A 496 -29.50 -0.28 1.17
C ILE A 496 -29.15 0.02 2.63
N CYS A 497 -27.84 0.16 2.91
CA CYS A 497 -27.34 0.26 4.29
C CYS A 497 -27.50 1.67 4.89
N GLN A 498 -27.81 2.71 4.11
CA GLN A 498 -27.97 4.08 4.63
C GLN A 498 -29.04 4.23 5.72
N ASN A 499 -30.03 3.34 5.73
CA ASN A 499 -31.12 3.34 6.71
C ASN A 499 -30.91 2.35 7.85
N VAL A 500 -29.79 1.61 7.86
CA VAL A 500 -29.47 0.65 8.92
C VAL A 500 -28.89 1.41 10.11
N VAL A 501 -29.51 1.24 11.26
CA VAL A 501 -29.10 1.86 12.54
C VAL A 501 -28.67 0.75 13.50
N ILE A 502 -27.51 0.92 14.10
CA ILE A 502 -27.05 0.04 15.19
C ILE A 502 -27.76 0.49 16.47
N THR A 503 -28.58 -0.39 17.06
CA THR A 503 -29.37 -0.10 18.25
C THR A 503 -28.70 -0.55 19.54
N GLU A 504 -27.86 -1.57 19.47
CA GLU A 504 -27.14 -2.17 20.59
C GLU A 504 -25.65 -2.30 20.26
N HIS A 505 -24.79 -2.10 21.25
CA HIS A 505 -23.34 -2.21 21.07
C HIS A 505 -22.91 -3.66 20.90
N ASP A 506 -23.47 -4.55 21.71
CA ASP A 506 -23.28 -6.00 21.65
C ASP A 506 -24.60 -6.69 22.01
N CYS A 507 -25.14 -7.48 21.09
CA CYS A 507 -26.37 -8.23 21.31
C CYS A 507 -26.17 -9.57 22.03
N GLY A 508 -24.92 -9.91 22.39
CA GLY A 508 -24.57 -11.12 23.14
C GLY A 508 -24.83 -12.44 22.40
N THR A 509 -25.04 -12.42 21.08
CA THR A 509 -25.26 -13.66 20.31
C THR A 509 -23.96 -14.44 20.14
N THR A 510 -24.08 -15.77 20.29
CA THR A 510 -22.99 -16.71 19.95
C THR A 510 -23.08 -17.21 18.51
N GLU A 511 -24.19 -16.94 17.83
CA GLU A 511 -24.39 -17.28 16.42
C GLU A 511 -23.83 -16.19 15.54
N GLY A 512 -22.67 -16.41 14.97
CA GLY A 512 -21.97 -15.48 14.09
C GLY A 512 -21.38 -16.17 12.86
N ILE A 513 -21.00 -15.38 11.88
CA ILE A 513 -20.24 -15.86 10.73
C ILE A 513 -18.76 -15.73 11.05
N THR A 514 -18.08 -16.87 11.16
CA THR A 514 -16.61 -16.90 11.28
C THR A 514 -15.99 -16.68 9.90
N LYS A 515 -15.11 -15.69 9.79
CA LYS A 515 -14.50 -15.29 8.52
C LYS A 515 -12.98 -15.50 8.55
#